data_ad396454ed2a8a209b8cb16c79438b63
#
_entry.id   ad396454ed2a8a209b8cb16c79438b63
#
_cell.length_a   1.000
_cell.length_b   1.000
_cell.length_c   1.000
_cell.angle_alpha   90.00
_cell.angle_beta   90.00
_cell.angle_gamma   90.00
#
_symmetry.space_group_name_H-M   'P 1'
#
loop_
_entity.id
_entity.type
_entity.pdbx_description
1 polymer ?
#
loop_
_entity_poly.entity_id
_entity_poly.type
_entity_poly.pdbx_seq_one_letter_code
_entity_poly.pdbx_strand_id
1 'polypeptide(L)'
;MKKKVKTVIIVTAYGEDNYFQKKYEDVVGIYTSVKKAIQGAKADGLTNSQIDCLNGMGALYELDQAIAYHKAGCIFQVEYEEETDARRKPCTSSYMFQTYNLD
;
A
#
# COMPACT_ATOMS: atom_id res chain seq x y z
N MET A 1 -3.25 -31.43 14.71
CA MET A 1 -2.26 -30.34 14.66
C MET A 1 -2.95 -29.03 14.28
N LYS A 2 -2.79 -28.02 15.12
CA LYS A 2 -3.36 -26.71 14.80
C LYS A 2 -2.50 -26.02 13.77
N LYS A 3 -3.09 -25.66 12.64
CA LYS A 3 -2.43 -24.80 11.64
C LYS A 3 -2.23 -23.42 12.25
N LYS A 4 -1.00 -22.90 12.18
CA LYS A 4 -0.75 -21.52 12.54
C LYS A 4 -1.19 -20.64 11.40
N VAL A 5 -2.14 -19.76 11.66
CA VAL A 5 -2.52 -18.74 10.69
C VAL A 5 -1.45 -17.65 10.70
N LYS A 6 -0.90 -17.38 9.54
CA LYS A 6 0.06 -16.30 9.37
C LYS A 6 -0.61 -15.17 8.60
N THR A 7 -0.60 -13.99 9.17
CA THR A 7 -1.15 -12.81 8.53
C THR A 7 -0.03 -12.01 7.92
N VAL A 8 -0.21 -11.60 6.67
CA VAL A 8 0.77 -10.80 5.93
C VAL A 8 0.10 -9.56 5.35
N ILE A 9 0.91 -8.56 5.02
CA ILE A 9 0.49 -7.37 4.30
C ILE A 9 1.02 -7.49 2.90
N ILE A 10 0.13 -7.44 1.90
CA ILE A 10 0.51 -7.36 0.50
C ILE A 10 0.40 -5.90 0.08
N VAL A 11 1.50 -5.36 -0.41
CA VAL A 11 1.54 -3.99 -0.92
C VAL A 11 1.46 -4.06 -2.44
N THR A 12 0.49 -3.36 -3.00
CA THR A 12 0.29 -3.28 -4.44
C THR A 12 0.40 -1.83 -4.88
N ALA A 13 1.16 -1.59 -5.94
CA ALA A 13 1.29 -0.27 -6.54
C ALA A 13 0.39 -0.19 -7.76
N TYR A 14 -0.39 0.89 -7.81
CA TYR A 14 -1.23 1.20 -8.96
C TYR A 14 -0.79 2.53 -9.54
N GLY A 15 -0.83 2.63 -10.83
CA GLY A 15 -0.50 3.89 -11.48
C GLY A 15 -1.35 4.11 -12.72
N GLU A 16 -1.53 5.38 -13.03
CA GLU A 16 -2.19 5.80 -14.24
C GLU A 16 -1.34 6.89 -14.88
N ASP A 17 -0.82 6.58 -16.07
CA ASP A 17 -0.13 7.54 -16.88
C ASP A 17 -1.14 8.10 -17.89
N ASN A 18 -1.67 9.26 -17.59
CA ASN A 18 -2.69 9.91 -18.41
C ASN A 18 -2.15 10.38 -19.75
N TYR A 19 -0.84 10.55 -19.88
CA TYR A 19 -0.21 10.95 -21.14
C TYR A 19 -0.26 9.82 -22.16
N PHE A 20 0.03 8.60 -21.72
CA PHE A 20 -0.01 7.41 -22.57
C PHE A 20 -1.29 6.59 -22.39
N GLN A 21 -2.19 7.03 -21.53
CA GLN A 21 -3.43 6.33 -21.17
C GLN A 21 -3.17 4.90 -20.69
N LYS A 22 -2.06 4.71 -19.98
CA LYS A 22 -1.67 3.41 -19.43
C LYS A 22 -1.99 3.32 -17.96
N LYS A 23 -2.57 2.19 -17.59
CA LYS A 23 -2.78 1.82 -16.19
C LYS A 23 -1.88 0.64 -15.87
N TYR A 24 -1.29 0.63 -14.69
CA TYR A 24 -0.49 -0.49 -14.25
C TYR A 24 -0.83 -0.87 -12.82
N GLU A 25 -0.61 -2.14 -12.52
CA GLU A 25 -0.82 -2.72 -11.21
C GLU A 25 0.31 -3.71 -10.97
N ASP A 26 1.13 -3.45 -9.96
CA ASP A 26 2.29 -4.27 -9.63
C ASP A 26 2.33 -4.60 -8.14
N VAL A 27 2.57 -5.86 -7.81
CA VAL A 27 2.80 -6.23 -6.42
C VAL A 27 4.19 -5.77 -6.02
N VAL A 28 4.27 -4.89 -5.02
CA VAL A 28 5.53 -4.40 -4.49
C VAL A 28 6.20 -5.47 -3.64
N GLY A 29 5.42 -6.14 -2.80
CA GLY A 29 5.93 -7.22 -1.97
C GLY A 29 4.92 -7.72 -0.95
N ILE A 30 5.35 -8.73 -0.21
CA ILE A 30 4.56 -9.36 0.85
C ILE A 30 5.39 -9.22 2.14
N TYR A 31 4.77 -8.69 3.18
CA TYR A 31 5.48 -8.32 4.41
C TYR A 31 4.79 -8.86 5.65
N THR A 32 5.57 -9.16 6.66
CA THR A 32 5.06 -9.73 7.92
C THR A 32 4.84 -8.68 9.00
N SER A 33 5.17 -7.42 8.73
CA SER A 33 4.95 -6.31 9.67
C SER A 33 4.67 -5.03 8.92
N VAL A 34 4.02 -4.09 9.61
CA VAL A 34 3.74 -2.76 9.05
C VAL A 34 5.03 -2.02 8.73
N LYS A 35 6.01 -2.10 9.62
CA LYS A 35 7.30 -1.43 9.43
C LYS A 35 7.98 -1.90 8.14
N LYS A 36 8.01 -3.20 7.90
CA LYS A 36 8.61 -3.77 6.67
C LYS A 36 7.80 -3.39 5.43
N ALA A 37 6.48 -3.38 5.53
CA ALA A 37 5.60 -2.97 4.43
C ALA A 37 5.85 -1.52 4.03
N ILE A 38 5.95 -0.61 5.01
CA ILE A 38 6.25 0.80 4.76
C ILE A 38 7.65 0.97 4.14
N GLN A 39 8.64 0.26 4.66
CA GLN A 39 10.00 0.33 4.11
C GLN A 39 10.05 -0.14 2.65
N GLY A 40 9.36 -1.25 2.35
CA GLY A 40 9.29 -1.77 0.98
C GLY A 40 8.56 -0.82 0.04
N ALA A 41 7.45 -0.26 0.49
CA ALA A 41 6.68 0.72 -0.29
C ALA A 41 7.49 2.01 -0.53
N LYS A 42 8.23 2.49 0.47
CA LYS A 42 9.11 3.66 0.31
C LYS A 42 10.21 3.40 -0.73
N ALA A 43 10.79 2.21 -0.71
CA ALA A 43 11.81 1.84 -1.69
C ALA A 43 11.24 1.84 -3.11
N ASP A 44 9.94 1.56 -3.26
CA ASP A 44 9.26 1.57 -4.54
C ASP A 44 8.81 2.99 -4.96
N GLY A 45 8.65 3.92 -4.02
CA GLY A 45 8.26 5.28 -4.33
C GLY A 45 7.18 5.90 -3.44
N LEU A 46 6.75 5.21 -2.40
CA LEU A 46 5.80 5.78 -1.45
C LEU A 46 6.40 7.04 -0.81
N THR A 47 5.66 8.14 -0.87
CA THR A 47 6.13 9.43 -0.37
C THR A 47 5.81 9.61 1.11
N ASN A 48 6.54 10.54 1.76
CA ASN A 48 6.24 10.90 3.15
C ASN A 48 4.83 11.47 3.30
N SER A 49 4.35 12.22 2.31
CA SER A 49 2.97 12.73 2.31
C SER A 49 1.95 11.61 2.34
N GLN A 50 2.19 10.55 1.57
CA GLN A 50 1.32 9.37 1.57
C GLN A 50 1.36 8.64 2.92
N ILE A 51 2.54 8.54 3.53
CA ILE A 51 2.69 7.93 4.85
C ILE A 51 1.93 8.75 5.89
N ASP A 52 2.01 10.08 5.83
CA ASP A 52 1.28 10.96 6.72
C ASP A 52 -0.23 10.78 6.54
N CYS A 53 -0.70 10.61 5.32
CA CYS A 53 -2.10 10.31 5.05
C CYS A 53 -2.53 8.97 5.67
N LEU A 54 -1.72 7.94 5.51
CA LEU A 54 -1.99 6.63 6.13
C LEU A 54 -2.07 6.76 7.66
N ASN A 55 -1.15 7.50 8.24
CA ASN A 55 -1.12 7.73 9.68
C ASN A 55 -2.35 8.53 10.13
N GLY A 56 -2.74 9.54 9.39
CA GLY A 56 -3.93 10.34 9.67
C GLY A 56 -5.23 9.55 9.59
N MET A 57 -5.28 8.52 8.74
CA MET A 57 -6.43 7.61 8.66
C MET A 57 -6.42 6.53 9.75
N GLY A 58 -5.36 6.46 10.56
CA GLY A 58 -5.19 5.38 11.51
C GLY A 58 -4.80 4.05 10.85
N ALA A 59 -4.40 4.08 9.57
CA ALA A 59 -4.13 2.87 8.80
C ALA A 59 -2.98 2.05 9.37
N LEU A 60 -1.93 2.69 9.81
CA LEU A 60 -0.76 1.99 10.37
C LEU A 60 -1.14 1.22 11.64
N TYR A 61 -1.95 1.84 12.49
CA TYR A 61 -2.46 1.21 13.69
C TYR A 61 -3.39 0.02 13.33
N GLU A 62 -4.32 0.24 12.42
CA GLU A 62 -5.29 -0.80 12.02
C GLU A 62 -4.59 -2.00 11.36
N LEU A 63 -3.60 -1.74 10.52
CA LEU A 63 -2.82 -2.81 9.89
C LEU A 63 -2.01 -3.60 10.93
N ASP A 64 -1.44 -2.91 11.91
CA ASP A 64 -0.70 -3.54 13.00
C ASP A 64 -1.61 -4.44 13.84
N GLN A 65 -2.82 -3.95 14.16
CA GLN A 65 -3.83 -4.74 14.87
C GLN A 65 -4.29 -5.94 14.02
N ALA A 66 -4.43 -5.76 12.72
CA ALA A 66 -4.81 -6.84 11.82
C ALA A 66 -3.75 -7.95 11.81
N ILE A 67 -2.47 -7.60 11.83
CA ILE A 67 -1.38 -8.57 11.96
C ILE A 67 -1.46 -9.29 13.31
N ALA A 68 -1.62 -8.52 14.39
CA ALA A 68 -1.63 -9.08 15.75
C ALA A 68 -2.80 -10.04 15.99
N TYR A 69 -3.96 -9.73 15.44
CA TYR A 69 -5.19 -10.51 15.65
C TYR A 69 -5.56 -11.41 14.47
N HIS A 70 -4.65 -11.55 13.50
CA HIS A 70 -4.84 -12.43 12.33
C HIS A 70 -6.10 -12.09 11.53
N LYS A 71 -6.33 -10.80 11.29
CA LYS A 71 -7.46 -10.32 10.51
C LYS A 71 -7.06 -10.10 9.04
N ALA A 72 -7.64 -10.88 8.16
CA ALA A 72 -7.53 -10.66 6.71
C ALA A 72 -8.54 -9.59 6.27
N GLY A 73 -8.29 -9.02 5.11
CA GLY A 73 -9.24 -8.08 4.48
C GLY A 73 -9.18 -6.65 4.98
N CYS A 74 -8.20 -6.31 5.81
CA CYS A 74 -7.95 -4.92 6.18
C CYS A 74 -7.27 -4.23 4.99
N ILE A 75 -7.91 -3.22 4.42
CA ILE A 75 -7.46 -2.58 3.17
C ILE A 75 -7.37 -1.09 3.36
N PHE A 76 -6.20 -0.53 3.01
CA PHE A 76 -5.99 0.92 2.95
C PHE A 76 -5.28 1.27 1.66
N GLN A 77 -5.74 2.33 1.03
CA GLN A 77 -5.16 2.83 -0.21
C GLN A 77 -4.87 4.31 -0.08
N VAL A 78 -3.70 4.73 -0.57
CA VAL A 78 -3.31 6.13 -0.57
C VAL A 78 -2.83 6.52 -1.95
N GLU A 79 -3.33 7.66 -2.43
CA GLU A 79 -2.99 8.18 -3.74
C GLU A 79 -2.01 9.34 -3.63
N TYR A 80 -1.19 9.47 -4.64
CA TYR A 80 -0.34 10.63 -4.84
C TYR A 80 -0.54 11.12 -6.27
N GLU A 81 -0.94 12.37 -6.38
CA GLU A 81 -1.08 13.02 -7.66
C GLU A 81 0.09 13.98 -7.83
N GLU A 82 0.89 13.75 -8.85
CA GLU A 82 2.01 14.61 -9.13
C GLU A 82 1.50 15.87 -9.86
N GLU A 83 1.75 17.03 -9.27
CA GLU A 83 1.49 18.30 -9.94
C GLU A 83 2.48 18.45 -11.08
N THR A 84 1.98 18.33 -12.30
CA THR A 84 2.79 18.57 -13.47
C THR A 84 2.49 19.95 -14.03
N ASP A 85 3.47 20.49 -14.78
CA ASP A 85 3.34 21.65 -15.63
C ASP A 85 2.00 21.56 -16.43
N ALA A 86 1.34 22.68 -16.66
CA ALA A 86 0.05 22.79 -17.34
C ALA A 86 -0.02 22.11 -18.72
N ARG A 87 1.11 21.70 -19.27
CA ARG A 87 1.23 21.01 -20.55
C ARG A 87 1.21 19.50 -20.45
N ARG A 88 1.28 18.94 -19.23
CA ARG A 88 1.32 17.50 -19.01
C ARG A 88 0.14 17.07 -18.16
N LYS A 89 -0.49 15.99 -18.57
CA LYS A 89 -1.51 15.36 -17.74
C LYS A 89 -0.85 14.75 -16.52
N PRO A 90 -1.43 14.90 -15.31
CA PRO A 90 -0.83 14.37 -14.11
C PRO A 90 -0.75 12.84 -14.15
N CYS A 91 0.35 12.32 -13.62
CA CYS A 91 0.48 10.90 -13.32
C CYS A 91 -0.04 10.65 -11.92
N THR A 92 -0.93 9.68 -11.78
CA THR A 92 -1.44 9.28 -10.48
C THR A 92 -0.77 7.98 -10.07
N SER A 93 -0.25 7.94 -8.87
CA SER A 93 0.24 6.70 -8.28
C SER A 93 -0.49 6.44 -6.97
N SER A 94 -0.78 5.19 -6.70
CA SER A 94 -1.38 4.81 -5.43
C SER A 94 -0.77 3.52 -4.92
N TYR A 95 -0.82 3.35 -3.61
CA TYR A 95 -0.37 2.14 -2.95
C TYR A 95 -1.50 1.59 -2.11
N MET A 96 -1.75 0.32 -2.27
CA MET A 96 -2.74 -0.39 -1.47
C MET A 96 -2.05 -1.36 -0.53
N PHE A 97 -2.44 -1.31 0.73
CA PHE A 97 -1.97 -2.19 1.80
C PHE A 97 -3.14 -3.07 2.20
N GLN A 98 -3.00 -4.36 2.02
CA GLN A 98 -4.08 -5.30 2.31
C GLN A 98 -3.56 -6.49 3.09
N THR A 99 -4.30 -6.88 4.15
CA THR A 99 -3.93 -8.04 4.95
C THR A 99 -4.58 -9.31 4.41
N TYR A 100 -3.80 -10.38 4.45
CA TYR A 100 -4.23 -11.72 4.05
C TYR A 100 -3.78 -12.73 5.10
N ASN A 101 -4.58 -13.76 5.28
CA ASN A 101 -4.19 -14.90 6.10
C ASN A 101 -3.68 -16.02 5.20
N LEU A 102 -2.48 -16.49 5.51
CA LEU A 102 -1.86 -17.63 4.84
C LEU A 102 -1.99 -18.85 5.74
N ASP A 103 -2.44 -19.94 5.16
CA ASP A 103 -2.55 -21.22 5.87
C ASP A 103 -1.22 -21.96 5.82
#